data_0caa821aba7595f98211a83dbfea3b1d
#
_entry.id   0caa821aba7595f98211a83dbfea3b1d
#
_cell.length_a   1.000
_cell.length_b   1.000
_cell.length_c   1.000
_cell.angle_alpha   90.00
_cell.angle_beta   90.00
_cell.angle_gamma   90.00
#
_symmetry.space_group_name_H-M   'P 1'
#
loop_
_entity.id
_entity.type
_entity.pdbx_description
1 polymer ?
#
loop_
_entity_poly.entity_id
_entity_poly.type
_entity_poly.pdbx_seq_one_letter_code
_entity_poly.pdbx_strand_id
1 'polypeptide(L)'
;LIIQNKDNDLIVACKNRFGNLLEIFIKVKNSKGLFLKLAKTLEKSGLEIIDANIFSSNDEKLASNTFIAKFSHHDRSFSQNELKELSLRIIKNFKSFGESSSTYNNGKKKLKFQNKTSITNSLNSEKGRNLITIETSDRPGLLSDIAKVFYENNLSIFSARINTLGDKVEDTFELENYNKKIISNNKMKKIIESLKKVVWRNC
;
A
#
# COMPACT_ATOMS: atom_id res chain seq x y z
N LEU A 1 -15.81 1.42 -14.42
CA LEU A 1 -15.14 1.93 -15.63
C LEU A 1 -13.70 1.42 -15.67
N ILE A 2 -13.26 0.89 -16.81
CA ILE A 2 -11.88 0.39 -17.01
C ILE A 2 -11.17 1.37 -17.95
N ILE A 3 -10.03 1.89 -17.55
CA ILE A 3 -9.16 2.70 -18.40
C ILE A 3 -7.84 1.95 -18.58
N GLN A 4 -7.53 1.63 -19.83
CA GLN A 4 -6.26 1.01 -20.20
C GLN A 4 -5.34 2.04 -20.83
N ASN A 5 -4.11 2.11 -20.34
CA ASN A 5 -3.07 2.88 -20.99
C ASN A 5 -2.20 1.95 -21.84
N LYS A 6 -2.22 2.13 -23.15
CA LYS A 6 -1.53 1.28 -24.12
C LYS A 6 0.00 1.28 -23.97
N ASP A 7 0.59 2.36 -23.46
CA ASP A 7 2.04 2.53 -23.45
C ASP A 7 2.78 1.80 -22.30
N ASN A 8 2.08 1.35 -21.25
CA ASN A 8 2.72 0.79 -20.05
C ASN A 8 2.05 -0.46 -19.47
N ASP A 9 1.20 -1.14 -20.19
CA ASP A 9 0.37 -2.24 -19.67
C ASP A 9 -0.35 -1.90 -18.34
N LEU A 10 -0.60 -0.59 -18.11
CA LEU A 10 -1.26 -0.10 -16.92
C LEU A 10 -2.77 -0.06 -17.12
N ILE A 11 -3.48 -0.85 -16.37
CA ILE A 11 -4.94 -0.87 -16.32
C ILE A 11 -5.39 -0.34 -14.97
N VAL A 12 -6.26 0.66 -14.97
CA VAL A 12 -6.91 1.20 -13.77
C VAL A 12 -8.42 1.12 -13.94
N ALA A 13 -9.09 0.51 -12.98
CA ALA A 13 -10.54 0.47 -12.91
C ALA A 13 -11.01 0.94 -11.54
N CYS A 14 -11.96 1.88 -11.52
CA CYS A 14 -12.58 2.38 -10.31
C CYS A 14 -14.09 2.09 -10.33
N LYS A 15 -14.62 1.65 -9.20
CA LYS A 15 -16.06 1.47 -9.00
C LYS A 15 -16.47 1.86 -7.58
N ASN A 16 -17.72 2.31 -7.43
CA ASN A 16 -18.32 2.51 -6.12
C ASN A 16 -18.51 1.17 -5.39
N ARG A 17 -18.31 1.20 -4.09
CA ARG A 17 -18.73 0.20 -3.13
C ARG A 17 -19.82 0.79 -2.24
N PHE A 18 -20.25 0.04 -1.24
CA PHE A 18 -21.23 0.52 -0.29
C PHE A 18 -20.76 1.79 0.44
N GLY A 19 -21.66 2.75 0.62
CA GLY A 19 -21.35 4.05 1.24
C GLY A 19 -20.44 4.92 0.36
N ASN A 20 -19.41 5.49 0.97
CA ASN A 20 -18.40 6.34 0.30
C ASN A 20 -17.13 5.60 -0.10
N LEU A 21 -17.18 4.26 -0.09
CA LEU A 21 -16.03 3.44 -0.43
C LEU A 21 -15.90 3.26 -1.94
N LEU A 22 -14.65 3.22 -2.38
CA LEU A 22 -14.24 2.95 -3.76
C LEU A 22 -13.44 1.65 -3.81
N GLU A 23 -13.70 0.82 -4.80
CA GLU A 23 -12.82 -0.27 -5.19
C GLU A 23 -12.00 0.17 -6.39
N ILE A 24 -10.70 0.07 -6.27
CA ILE A 24 -9.72 0.48 -7.27
C ILE A 24 -8.88 -0.73 -7.63
N PHE A 25 -9.01 -1.18 -8.86
CA PHE A 25 -8.19 -2.25 -9.41
C PHE A 25 -7.07 -1.66 -10.26
N ILE A 26 -5.84 -2.10 -10.00
CA ILE A 26 -4.66 -1.69 -10.77
C ILE A 26 -3.88 -2.92 -11.19
N LYS A 27 -3.81 -3.15 -12.51
CA LYS A 27 -2.95 -4.16 -13.11
C LYS A 27 -1.81 -3.48 -13.84
N VAL A 28 -0.58 -3.91 -13.55
CA VAL A 28 0.62 -3.26 -14.09
C VAL A 28 1.79 -4.25 -14.07
N LYS A 29 2.81 -3.97 -14.88
CA LYS A 29 4.07 -4.73 -14.85
C LYS A 29 4.70 -4.67 -13.44
N ASN A 30 5.06 -5.83 -12.90
CA ASN A 30 5.70 -5.91 -11.61
C ASN A 30 7.10 -5.30 -11.66
N SER A 31 7.48 -4.57 -10.64
CA SER A 31 8.77 -3.91 -10.54
C SER A 31 9.17 -3.68 -9.08
N LYS A 32 10.47 -3.48 -8.88
CA LYS A 32 11.00 -3.15 -7.56
C LYS A 32 10.32 -1.89 -7.00
N GLY A 33 9.79 -1.98 -5.77
CA GLY A 33 9.11 -0.86 -5.11
C GLY A 33 7.72 -0.54 -5.65
N LEU A 34 7.11 -1.43 -6.46
CA LEU A 34 5.79 -1.20 -7.02
C LEU A 34 4.75 -0.86 -5.96
N PHE A 35 4.73 -1.58 -4.83
CA PHE A 35 3.77 -1.32 -3.77
C PHE A 35 3.93 0.09 -3.17
N LEU A 36 5.17 0.52 -2.92
CA LEU A 36 5.45 1.90 -2.48
C LEU A 36 4.95 2.93 -3.51
N LYS A 37 5.21 2.66 -4.78
CA LYS A 37 4.74 3.52 -5.89
C LYS A 37 3.21 3.59 -5.90
N LEU A 38 2.51 2.47 -5.76
CA LEU A 38 1.04 2.41 -5.74
C LEU A 38 0.46 3.13 -4.52
N ALA A 39 0.96 2.86 -3.31
CA ALA A 39 0.50 3.50 -2.09
C ALA A 39 0.62 5.04 -2.18
N LYS A 40 1.79 5.54 -2.57
CA LYS A 40 2.00 6.98 -2.78
C LYS A 40 1.16 7.57 -3.91
N THR A 41 0.92 6.81 -4.97
CA THR A 41 0.06 7.24 -6.07
C THR A 41 -1.37 7.46 -5.58
N LEU A 42 -1.92 6.53 -4.80
CA LEU A 42 -3.27 6.64 -4.26
C LEU A 42 -3.38 7.78 -3.24
N GLU A 43 -2.40 7.92 -2.34
CA GLU A 43 -2.32 9.06 -1.41
C GLU A 43 -2.27 10.40 -2.17
N LYS A 44 -1.40 10.54 -3.18
CA LYS A 44 -1.33 11.74 -4.03
C LYS A 44 -2.62 11.99 -4.79
N SER A 45 -3.41 10.96 -5.02
CA SER A 45 -4.75 11.07 -5.61
C SER A 45 -5.84 11.46 -4.60
N GLY A 46 -5.49 11.72 -3.33
CA GLY A 46 -6.40 12.13 -2.27
C GLY A 46 -7.14 10.96 -1.60
N LEU A 47 -6.65 9.74 -1.80
CA LEU A 47 -7.28 8.52 -1.32
C LEU A 47 -6.62 8.01 -0.04
N GLU A 48 -7.44 7.63 0.93
CA GLU A 48 -7.08 6.89 2.12
C GLU A 48 -7.37 5.40 1.87
N ILE A 49 -6.34 4.56 1.96
CA ILE A 49 -6.45 3.11 1.73
C ILE A 49 -7.00 2.46 3.01
N ILE A 50 -8.10 1.72 2.89
CA ILE A 50 -8.77 1.02 3.99
C ILE A 50 -8.44 -0.47 3.95
N ASP A 51 -8.36 -1.04 2.74
CA ASP A 51 -8.06 -2.45 2.51
C ASP A 51 -7.25 -2.57 1.21
N ALA A 52 -6.34 -3.51 1.15
CA ALA A 52 -5.60 -3.82 -0.06
C ALA A 52 -5.33 -5.31 -0.17
N ASN A 53 -5.56 -5.84 -1.36
CA ASN A 53 -5.20 -7.18 -1.75
C ASN A 53 -4.21 -7.12 -2.90
N ILE A 54 -2.98 -7.50 -2.62
CA ILE A 54 -1.85 -7.45 -3.56
C ILE A 54 -1.55 -8.86 -4.04
N PHE A 55 -1.45 -9.02 -5.33
CA PHE A 55 -1.16 -10.30 -5.96
C PHE A 55 -0.17 -10.13 -7.12
N SER A 56 0.91 -10.89 -7.09
CA SER A 56 1.83 -11.01 -8.21
C SER A 56 1.56 -12.31 -8.98
N SER A 57 1.62 -12.26 -10.31
CA SER A 57 1.48 -13.45 -11.15
C SER A 57 2.59 -14.48 -10.85
N ASN A 58 2.35 -15.75 -11.16
CA ASN A 58 3.32 -16.83 -10.89
C ASN A 58 4.67 -16.60 -11.60
N ASP A 59 4.66 -15.97 -12.76
CA ASP A 59 5.87 -15.57 -13.49
C ASP A 59 6.44 -14.22 -13.02
N GLU A 60 5.81 -13.61 -12.01
CA GLU A 60 6.16 -12.32 -11.40
C GLU A 60 6.26 -11.13 -12.38
N LYS A 61 5.78 -11.29 -13.61
CA LYS A 61 5.83 -10.21 -14.62
C LYS A 61 4.74 -9.18 -14.41
N LEU A 62 3.58 -9.61 -13.93
CA LEU A 62 2.42 -8.75 -13.71
C LEU A 62 2.01 -8.74 -12.24
N ALA A 63 1.57 -7.60 -11.77
CA ALA A 63 0.92 -7.45 -10.48
C ALA A 63 -0.52 -6.98 -10.67
N SER A 64 -1.45 -7.64 -9.98
CA SER A 64 -2.86 -7.29 -9.91
C SER A 64 -3.18 -6.87 -8.49
N ASN A 65 -3.59 -5.62 -8.32
CA ASN A 65 -3.76 -5.02 -7.00
C ASN A 65 -5.17 -4.47 -6.89
N THR A 66 -5.86 -4.82 -5.82
CA THR A 66 -7.19 -4.29 -5.52
C THR A 66 -7.11 -3.52 -4.22
N PHE A 67 -7.56 -2.28 -4.24
CA PHE A 67 -7.61 -1.41 -3.07
C PHE A 67 -9.06 -1.04 -2.78
N ILE A 68 -9.43 -1.03 -1.50
CA ILE A 68 -10.62 -0.34 -1.01
C ILE A 68 -10.12 0.97 -0.39
N ALA A 69 -10.67 2.08 -0.86
CA ALA A 69 -10.23 3.39 -0.44
C ALA A 69 -11.42 4.36 -0.30
N LYS A 70 -11.20 5.46 0.38
CA LYS A 70 -12.17 6.56 0.51
C LYS A 70 -11.46 7.91 0.36
N PHE A 71 -12.23 8.96 0.10
CA PHE A 71 -11.80 10.33 0.31
C PHE A 71 -12.19 10.79 1.73
N SER A 72 -11.31 11.49 2.42
CA SER A 72 -11.51 11.88 3.82
C SER A 72 -12.73 12.80 4.05
N HIS A 73 -13.26 13.44 3.00
CA HIS A 73 -14.34 14.43 3.09
C HIS A 73 -15.46 14.21 2.07
N HIS A 74 -15.70 12.96 1.66
CA HIS A 74 -16.68 12.66 0.63
C HIS A 74 -17.58 11.51 1.08
N ASP A 75 -18.86 11.82 1.36
CA ASP A 75 -19.82 10.87 1.95
C ASP A 75 -20.89 10.40 0.96
N ARG A 76 -20.64 10.51 -0.35
CA ARG A 76 -21.56 10.03 -1.38
C ARG A 76 -20.87 9.13 -2.42
N SER A 77 -21.67 8.42 -3.17
CA SER A 77 -21.20 7.69 -4.35
C SER A 77 -20.75 8.63 -5.47
N PHE A 78 -19.80 8.21 -6.27
CA PHE A 78 -19.24 8.94 -7.40
C PHE A 78 -20.04 8.66 -8.66
N SER A 79 -20.26 9.67 -9.49
CA SER A 79 -20.78 9.53 -10.84
C SER A 79 -19.76 8.82 -11.75
N GLN A 80 -20.21 8.33 -12.91
CA GLN A 80 -19.33 7.69 -13.88
C GLN A 80 -18.21 8.62 -14.38
N ASN A 81 -18.51 9.91 -14.54
CA ASN A 81 -17.52 10.92 -14.94
C ASN A 81 -16.46 11.14 -13.86
N GLU A 82 -16.85 11.24 -12.58
CA GLU A 82 -15.92 11.39 -11.47
C GLU A 82 -15.03 10.15 -11.33
N LEU A 83 -15.56 8.93 -11.52
CA LEU A 83 -14.76 7.70 -11.53
C LEU A 83 -13.77 7.67 -12.69
N LYS A 84 -14.15 8.20 -13.85
CA LYS A 84 -13.25 8.35 -15.01
C LYS A 84 -12.12 9.32 -14.71
N GLU A 85 -12.44 10.50 -14.20
CA GLU A 85 -11.45 11.50 -13.81
C GLU A 85 -10.49 11.00 -12.73
N LEU A 86 -11.01 10.27 -11.73
CA LEU A 86 -10.19 9.62 -10.72
C LEU A 86 -9.21 8.62 -11.34
N SER A 87 -9.69 7.76 -12.23
CA SER A 87 -8.83 6.78 -12.91
C SER A 87 -7.73 7.46 -13.72
N LEU A 88 -8.03 8.54 -14.44
CA LEU A 88 -7.04 9.33 -15.18
C LEU A 88 -6.03 10.01 -14.24
N ARG A 89 -6.49 10.54 -13.11
CA ARG A 89 -5.63 11.14 -12.08
C ARG A 89 -4.67 10.11 -11.48
N ILE A 90 -5.15 8.90 -11.18
CA ILE A 90 -4.30 7.80 -10.69
C ILE A 90 -3.24 7.45 -11.74
N ILE A 91 -3.61 7.30 -13.01
CA ILE A 91 -2.67 7.02 -14.11
C ILE A 91 -1.61 8.12 -14.21
N LYS A 92 -2.03 9.40 -14.20
CA LYS A 92 -1.12 10.55 -14.24
C LYS A 92 -0.14 10.53 -13.07
N ASN A 93 -0.63 10.35 -11.85
CA ASN A 93 0.20 10.32 -10.64
C ASN A 93 1.14 9.12 -10.61
N PHE A 94 0.73 7.97 -11.15
CA PHE A 94 1.58 6.79 -11.28
C PHE A 94 2.73 7.02 -12.26
N LYS A 95 2.47 7.67 -13.40
CA LYS A 95 3.49 7.99 -14.40
C LYS A 95 4.51 9.01 -13.89
N SER A 96 4.06 10.04 -13.18
CA SER A 96 4.91 11.10 -12.62
C SER A 96 5.60 10.71 -11.29
N PHE A 97 5.55 9.44 -10.90
CA PHE A 97 6.22 8.98 -9.68
C PHE A 97 7.74 9.10 -9.82
N GLY A 98 8.35 9.86 -8.91
CA GLY A 98 9.81 10.12 -8.93
C GLY A 98 10.22 11.44 -9.57
N GLU A 99 9.32 12.14 -10.29
CA GLU A 99 9.63 13.42 -10.94
C GLU A 99 9.48 14.64 -10.01
N SER A 100 8.86 14.47 -8.85
CA SER A 100 8.72 15.54 -7.85
C SER A 100 8.76 14.99 -6.43
N SER A 101 9.68 15.48 -5.63
CA SER A 101 9.71 15.32 -4.17
C SER A 101 8.72 16.29 -3.51
N SER A 102 7.44 16.14 -3.78
CA SER A 102 6.44 16.88 -3.01
C SER A 102 6.22 16.15 -1.68
N THR A 103 6.79 16.67 -0.63
CA THR A 103 6.38 16.39 0.74
C THR A 103 4.93 16.82 0.90
N TYR A 104 4.01 15.88 0.86
CA TYR A 104 2.64 16.14 1.26
C TYR A 104 2.67 16.41 2.78
N ASN A 105 2.45 17.67 3.17
CA ASN A 105 2.19 18.03 4.56
C ASN A 105 0.77 17.57 4.89
N ASN A 106 0.63 16.29 5.23
CA ASN A 106 -0.58 15.78 5.85
C ASN A 106 -0.67 16.44 7.23
N GLY A 107 -1.68 17.29 7.41
CA GLY A 107 -1.98 17.87 8.71
C GLY A 107 -2.00 16.77 9.78
N LYS A 108 -1.26 16.99 10.85
CA LYS A 108 -1.16 16.04 11.98
C LYS A 108 -2.56 15.82 12.56
N LYS A 109 -3.21 14.71 12.18
CA LYS A 109 -4.39 14.24 12.90
C LYS A 109 -3.91 13.82 14.28
N LYS A 110 -4.28 14.55 15.33
CA LYS A 110 -4.04 14.11 16.71
C LYS A 110 -4.76 12.79 16.92
N LEU A 111 -4.01 11.73 17.16
CA LEU A 111 -4.55 10.43 17.52
C LEU A 111 -5.30 10.59 18.86
N LYS A 112 -6.59 10.25 18.89
CA LYS A 112 -7.40 10.32 20.10
C LYS A 112 -7.16 9.17 21.07
N PHE A 113 -6.65 8.04 20.57
CA PHE A 113 -6.33 6.83 21.34
C PHE A 113 -5.04 6.21 20.81
N GLN A 114 -4.18 5.75 21.73
CA GLN A 114 -3.00 4.96 21.36
C GLN A 114 -3.34 3.48 21.48
N ASN A 115 -3.45 2.79 20.37
CA ASN A 115 -3.54 1.34 20.36
C ASN A 115 -2.17 0.74 20.66
N LYS A 116 -2.16 -0.40 21.38
CA LYS A 116 -0.92 -1.14 21.60
C LYS A 116 -0.32 -1.53 20.25
N THR A 117 0.88 -1.05 19.98
CA THR A 117 1.60 -1.38 18.75
C THR A 117 2.32 -2.72 18.92
N SER A 118 2.12 -3.62 17.97
CA SER A 118 2.85 -4.89 17.89
C SER A 118 3.37 -5.12 16.48
N ILE A 119 4.55 -5.74 16.38
CA ILE A 119 5.12 -6.21 15.11
C ILE A 119 5.58 -7.64 15.34
N THR A 120 4.94 -8.58 14.65
CA THR A 120 5.30 -9.99 14.69
C THR A 120 5.89 -10.44 13.37
N ASN A 121 6.74 -11.46 13.41
CA ASN A 121 7.34 -12.08 12.22
C ASN A 121 7.34 -13.59 12.37
N SER A 122 6.95 -14.27 11.30
CA SER A 122 7.07 -15.71 11.16
C SER A 122 7.67 -16.06 9.79
N LEU A 123 8.34 -17.21 9.70
CA LEU A 123 8.90 -17.72 8.45
C LEU A 123 7.99 -18.83 7.92
N ASN A 124 7.50 -18.68 6.72
CA ASN A 124 6.94 -19.80 5.96
C ASN A 124 8.10 -20.55 5.30
N SER A 125 8.56 -21.61 5.95
CA SER A 125 9.74 -22.39 5.52
C SER A 125 9.53 -23.06 4.17
N GLU A 126 8.32 -23.49 3.83
CA GLU A 126 8.01 -24.15 2.55
C GLU A 126 8.18 -23.20 1.36
N LYS A 127 7.84 -21.92 1.56
CA LYS A 127 7.88 -20.89 0.51
C LYS A 127 9.12 -20.00 0.59
N GLY A 128 9.94 -20.12 1.64
CA GLY A 128 11.09 -19.24 1.88
C GLY A 128 10.73 -17.77 2.09
N ARG A 129 9.49 -17.47 2.50
CA ARG A 129 8.96 -16.12 2.69
C ARG A 129 8.71 -15.78 4.15
N ASN A 130 8.86 -14.53 4.50
CA ASN A 130 8.54 -14.04 5.83
C ASN A 130 7.16 -13.39 5.83
N LEU A 131 6.39 -13.69 6.88
CA LEU A 131 5.13 -13.03 7.17
C LEU A 131 5.36 -12.00 8.27
N ILE A 132 5.11 -10.73 8.01
CA ILE A 132 5.16 -9.66 9.00
C ILE A 132 3.73 -9.15 9.22
N THR A 133 3.29 -9.16 10.48
CA THR A 133 2.03 -8.55 10.89
C THR A 133 2.32 -7.33 11.76
N ILE A 134 1.68 -6.21 11.44
CA ILE A 134 1.81 -4.93 12.12
C ILE A 134 0.45 -4.54 12.65
N GLU A 135 0.32 -4.43 13.97
CA GLU A 135 -0.84 -3.83 14.62
C GLU A 135 -0.46 -2.48 15.20
N THR A 136 -1.23 -1.43 14.89
CA THR A 136 -0.95 -0.08 15.38
C THR A 136 -2.16 0.83 15.23
N SER A 137 -2.03 2.09 15.64
CA SER A 137 -3.01 3.13 15.31
C SER A 137 -2.84 3.62 13.88
N ASP A 138 -3.97 3.86 13.19
CA ASP A 138 -3.95 4.39 11.83
C ASP A 138 -3.51 5.86 11.80
N ARG A 139 -2.80 6.21 10.73
CA ARG A 139 -2.43 7.58 10.40
C ARG A 139 -2.23 7.78 8.90
N PRO A 140 -2.42 8.99 8.39
CA PRO A 140 -2.09 9.30 7.01
C PRO A 140 -0.63 8.95 6.68
N GLY A 141 -0.43 8.27 5.56
CA GLY A 141 0.89 7.89 5.06
C GLY A 141 1.54 6.68 5.74
N LEU A 142 0.88 6.04 6.72
CA LEU A 142 1.44 4.87 7.42
C LEU A 142 1.85 3.77 6.44
N LEU A 143 0.95 3.40 5.54
CA LEU A 143 1.19 2.34 4.57
C LEU A 143 2.35 2.65 3.62
N SER A 144 2.46 3.89 3.17
CA SER A 144 3.59 4.35 2.36
C SER A 144 4.91 4.31 3.10
N ASP A 145 4.91 4.67 4.38
CA ASP A 145 6.10 4.63 5.22
C ASP A 145 6.56 3.19 5.46
N ILE A 146 5.64 2.26 5.74
CA ILE A 146 5.91 0.82 5.86
C ILE A 146 6.48 0.28 4.54
N ALA A 147 5.84 0.59 3.41
CA ALA A 147 6.28 0.18 2.09
C ALA A 147 7.69 0.70 1.75
N LYS A 148 8.02 1.92 2.22
CA LYS A 148 9.35 2.50 2.06
C LYS A 148 10.41 1.70 2.83
N VAL A 149 10.14 1.27 4.06
CA VAL A 149 11.05 0.42 4.83
C VAL A 149 11.34 -0.88 4.08
N PHE A 150 10.33 -1.53 3.51
CA PHE A 150 10.53 -2.75 2.72
C PHE A 150 11.37 -2.49 1.48
N TYR A 151 11.09 -1.42 0.74
CA TYR A 151 11.85 -1.03 -0.44
C TYR A 151 13.33 -0.77 -0.14
N GLU A 152 13.63 0.01 0.91
CA GLU A 152 14.99 0.35 1.34
C GLU A 152 15.79 -0.88 1.82
N ASN A 153 15.09 -1.91 2.33
CA ASN A 153 15.71 -3.17 2.73
C ASN A 153 15.75 -4.23 1.61
N ASN A 154 15.51 -3.85 0.35
CA ASN A 154 15.49 -4.75 -0.79
C ASN A 154 14.51 -5.92 -0.64
N LEU A 155 13.31 -5.65 -0.12
CA LEU A 155 12.23 -6.62 -0.01
C LEU A 155 11.17 -6.40 -1.07
N SER A 156 10.68 -7.50 -1.63
CA SER A 156 9.48 -7.56 -2.45
C SER A 156 8.29 -7.98 -1.60
N ILE A 157 7.16 -7.34 -1.83
CA ILE A 157 5.87 -7.78 -1.27
C ILE A 157 5.27 -8.75 -2.27
N PHE A 158 5.14 -10.02 -1.87
CA PHE A 158 4.49 -11.04 -2.67
C PHE A 158 2.96 -10.94 -2.52
N SER A 159 2.49 -10.80 -1.28
CA SER A 159 1.09 -10.52 -0.96
C SER A 159 1.01 -9.58 0.24
N ALA A 160 -0.06 -8.80 0.30
CA ALA A 160 -0.36 -7.96 1.45
C ALA A 160 -1.86 -7.97 1.72
N ARG A 161 -2.22 -8.02 2.98
CA ARG A 161 -3.56 -7.81 3.48
C ARG A 161 -3.54 -6.61 4.40
N ILE A 162 -4.18 -5.53 3.99
CA ILE A 162 -4.30 -4.29 4.73
C ILE A 162 -5.71 -4.27 5.31
N ASN A 163 -5.84 -3.98 6.58
CA ASN A 163 -7.13 -3.95 7.25
C ASN A 163 -7.15 -2.83 8.28
N THR A 164 -7.97 -1.81 8.02
CA THR A 164 -8.17 -0.67 8.93
C THR A 164 -9.58 -0.72 9.51
N LEU A 165 -9.68 -0.89 10.82
CA LEU A 165 -10.92 -0.93 11.58
C LEU A 165 -10.97 0.29 12.54
N GLY A 166 -11.65 1.36 12.11
CA GLY A 166 -11.66 2.62 12.85
C GLY A 166 -10.26 3.22 12.95
N ASP A 167 -9.74 3.36 14.17
CA ASP A 167 -8.40 3.88 14.43
C ASP A 167 -7.34 2.77 14.58
N LYS A 168 -7.68 1.50 14.36
CA LYS A 168 -6.77 0.35 14.45
C LYS A 168 -6.42 -0.18 13.07
N VAL A 169 -5.13 -0.41 12.86
CA VAL A 169 -4.59 -1.09 11.68
C VAL A 169 -4.09 -2.48 12.08
N GLU A 170 -4.38 -3.47 11.25
CA GLU A 170 -3.83 -4.81 11.31
C GLU A 170 -3.39 -5.24 9.91
N ASP A 171 -2.14 -4.94 9.59
CA ASP A 171 -1.58 -5.17 8.26
C ASP A 171 -0.69 -6.40 8.26
N THR A 172 -0.89 -7.29 7.31
CA THR A 172 -0.08 -8.49 7.12
C THR A 172 0.58 -8.48 5.76
N PHE A 173 1.89 -8.68 5.72
CA PHE A 173 2.72 -8.68 4.51
C PHE A 173 3.48 -9.99 4.38
N GLU A 174 3.36 -10.65 3.23
CA GLU A 174 4.21 -11.77 2.83
C GLU A 174 5.37 -11.22 2.00
N LEU A 175 6.58 -11.35 2.54
CA LEU A 175 7.79 -10.70 2.02
C LEU A 175 8.83 -11.71 1.57
N GLU A 176 9.56 -11.35 0.53
CA GLU A 176 10.74 -12.08 0.07
C GLU A 176 11.87 -11.12 -0.30
N ASN A 177 13.10 -11.61 -0.31
CA ASN A 177 14.21 -10.85 -0.88
C ASN A 177 14.11 -10.81 -2.41
N TYR A 178 14.53 -9.72 -3.05
CA TYR A 178 14.64 -9.65 -4.51
C TYR A 178 15.56 -10.73 -5.11
N ASN A 179 16.56 -11.21 -4.36
CA ASN A 179 17.45 -12.29 -4.78
C ASN A 179 16.92 -13.69 -4.44
N LYS A 180 15.68 -13.80 -4.01
CA LYS A 180 15.00 -15.06 -3.62
C LYS A 180 15.66 -15.83 -2.47
N LYS A 181 16.65 -15.25 -1.78
CA LYS A 181 17.27 -15.85 -0.61
C LYS A 181 16.42 -15.59 0.64
N ILE A 182 16.42 -16.53 1.57
CA ILE A 182 15.77 -16.38 2.89
C ILE A 182 16.35 -15.15 3.59
N ILE A 183 15.48 -14.35 4.21
CA ILE A 183 15.89 -13.19 4.97
C ILE A 183 16.55 -13.69 6.27
N SER A 184 17.83 -13.35 6.48
CA SER A 184 18.54 -13.76 7.69
C SER A 184 17.93 -13.12 8.94
N ASN A 185 18.04 -13.79 10.08
CA ASN A 185 17.53 -13.30 11.37
C ASN A 185 18.09 -11.92 11.72
N ASN A 186 19.38 -11.65 11.45
CA ASN A 186 19.99 -10.35 11.70
C ASN A 186 19.41 -9.26 10.81
N LYS A 187 19.16 -9.55 9.54
CA LYS A 187 18.50 -8.62 8.62
C LYS A 187 17.06 -8.37 9.07
N MET A 188 16.33 -9.41 9.46
CA MET A 188 14.95 -9.29 9.95
C MET A 188 14.86 -8.41 11.21
N LYS A 189 15.76 -8.58 12.18
CA LYS A 189 15.83 -7.69 13.36
C LYS A 189 15.97 -6.22 12.97
N LYS A 190 16.88 -5.88 12.04
CA LYS A 190 17.06 -4.51 11.53
C LYS A 190 15.80 -3.95 10.84
N ILE A 191 15.10 -4.80 10.07
CA ILE A 191 13.84 -4.42 9.42
C ILE A 191 12.78 -4.10 10.47
N ILE A 192 12.61 -4.96 11.49
CA ILE A 192 11.66 -4.73 12.58
C ILE A 192 11.99 -3.45 13.34
N GLU A 193 13.25 -3.16 13.63
CA GLU A 193 13.67 -1.90 14.26
C GLU A 193 13.34 -0.68 13.40
N SER A 194 13.53 -0.78 12.09
CA SER A 194 13.17 0.28 11.15
C SER A 194 11.66 0.50 11.07
N LEU A 195 10.88 -0.59 11.07
CA LEU A 195 9.41 -0.54 11.14
C LEU A 195 8.93 0.10 12.45
N LYS A 196 9.52 -0.27 13.59
CA LYS A 196 9.20 0.35 14.89
C LYS A 196 9.39 1.86 14.85
N LYS A 197 10.50 2.36 14.29
CA LYS A 197 10.75 3.80 14.15
C LYS A 197 9.69 4.52 13.32
N VAL A 198 9.15 3.85 12.31
CA VAL A 198 8.13 4.40 11.42
C VAL A 198 6.75 4.37 12.09
N VAL A 199 6.41 3.25 12.70
CA VAL A 199 5.08 3.01 13.30
C VAL A 199 4.90 3.85 14.56
N TRP A 200 5.98 4.08 15.34
CA TRP A 200 5.95 4.84 16.60
C TRP A 200 6.23 6.34 16.45
N ARG A 201 6.41 6.85 15.23
CA ARG A 201 6.78 8.26 14.97
C ARG A 201 5.80 9.31 15.52
N ASN A 202 4.64 8.92 16.01
CA ASN A 202 3.62 9.82 16.56
C ASN A 202 3.03 9.33 17.89
N CYS A 203 3.77 8.49 18.64
CA CYS A 203 3.50 8.19 20.04
C CYS A 203 4.13 9.24 20.95
#